data_89812e11bb64301970d545ce04255fa4
#
_entry.id   89812e11bb64301970d545ce04255fa4
#
_cell.length_a   1.000
_cell.length_b   1.000
_cell.length_c   1.000
_cell.angle_alpha   90.00
_cell.angle_beta   90.00
_cell.angle_gamma   90.00
#
_symmetry.space_group_name_H-M   'P 1'
#
loop_
_entity.id
_entity.type
_entity.pdbx_description
1 polymer ?
#
loop_
_entity_poly.entity_id
_entity_poly.type
_entity_poly.pdbx_seq_one_letter_code
_entity_poly.pdbx_strand_id
1 'polypeptide(L)'
;MAHATQFPTMPNIPSDRPWLAAYERYNIDATIDMPDDETSLLEVFERNFRRYGKKPAYICMGAAITFKELDLYSRQIASYLQSLGLDKGDKVAVMMPNILQYPVVALGIIRAGMVLVNVNPMYTSRELSHQLHDSGSKALFIVENFAKTYEDAEDKGAVKHVVVCKLGDMLGLLKGTVINLAARYVKKMIPAYSLPHSTSFKEALSKESASAYQRPDLNLSDVA
;
A
#
# COMPACT_ATOMS: atom_id res chain seq x y z
N MET A 1 8.84 37.53 16.49
CA MET A 1 9.34 36.74 17.62
C MET A 1 8.72 35.36 17.47
N ALA A 2 9.52 34.41 17.05
CA ALA A 2 9.05 33.03 16.86
C ALA A 2 8.98 32.34 18.22
N HIS A 3 7.81 31.88 18.63
CA HIS A 3 7.65 31.04 19.80
C HIS A 3 8.24 29.67 19.47
N ALA A 4 9.39 29.37 20.07
CA ALA A 4 9.93 28.01 20.11
C ALA A 4 8.98 27.15 20.93
N THR A 5 8.23 26.27 20.29
CA THR A 5 7.40 25.27 20.95
C THR A 5 8.34 24.27 21.63
N GLN A 6 8.40 24.27 22.96
CA GLN A 6 9.13 23.25 23.74
C GLN A 6 8.40 21.91 23.57
N PHE A 7 9.00 21.02 22.77
CA PHE A 7 8.57 19.62 22.74
C PHE A 7 8.81 18.96 24.11
N PRO A 8 7.95 18.00 24.54
CA PRO A 8 8.19 17.25 25.76
C PRO A 8 9.57 16.59 25.69
N THR A 9 10.36 16.81 26.74
CA THR A 9 11.68 16.21 26.90
C THR A 9 11.59 14.71 26.66
N MET A 10 12.21 14.22 25.60
CA MET A 10 12.32 12.80 25.33
C MET A 10 12.94 12.10 26.53
N PRO A 11 12.39 10.95 26.97
CA PRO A 11 12.97 10.20 28.07
C PRO A 11 14.39 9.82 27.70
N ASN A 12 15.32 10.15 28.59
CA ASN A 12 16.74 9.84 28.64
C ASN A 12 17.24 8.99 27.44
N ILE A 13 17.73 9.66 26.40
CA ILE A 13 18.40 9.00 25.28
C ILE A 13 19.69 8.38 25.82
N PRO A 14 19.89 7.04 25.72
CA PRO A 14 21.12 6.42 26.19
C PRO A 14 22.33 7.11 25.59
N SER A 15 23.37 7.31 26.39
CA SER A 15 24.62 8.02 26.03
C SER A 15 25.44 7.32 24.94
N ASP A 16 24.93 6.25 24.35
CA ASP A 16 25.59 5.37 23.38
C ASP A 16 24.99 5.42 21.96
N ARG A 17 24.38 6.54 21.57
CA ARG A 17 23.94 6.77 20.17
C ARG A 17 25.10 7.36 19.35
N PRO A 18 26.02 6.56 18.84
CA PRO A 18 27.25 7.05 18.19
C PRO A 18 26.95 7.85 16.91
N TRP A 19 25.78 7.65 16.31
CA TRP A 19 25.33 8.40 15.11
C TRP A 19 25.03 9.88 15.40
N LEU A 20 24.69 10.28 16.63
CA LEU A 20 24.40 11.68 16.95
C LEU A 20 25.61 12.58 16.75
N ALA A 21 26.83 12.11 17.04
CA ALA A 21 28.06 12.85 16.76
C ALA A 21 28.26 13.09 15.24
N ALA A 22 27.84 12.14 14.41
CA ALA A 22 27.85 12.32 12.96
C ALA A 22 26.76 13.32 12.50
N TYR A 23 25.58 13.28 13.09
CA TYR A 23 24.50 14.23 12.78
C TYR A 23 24.95 15.67 13.09
N GLU A 24 25.52 15.91 14.27
CA GLU A 24 26.07 17.20 14.65
C GLU A 24 27.16 17.68 13.68
N ARG A 25 28.09 16.78 13.32
CA ARG A 25 29.18 17.09 12.36
C ARG A 25 28.67 17.50 10.98
N TYR A 26 27.56 16.94 10.53
CA TYR A 26 26.95 17.21 9.22
C TYR A 26 25.79 18.20 9.29
N ASN A 27 25.57 18.82 10.44
CA ASN A 27 24.47 19.76 10.68
C ASN A 27 23.09 19.18 10.33
N ILE A 28 22.87 17.91 10.75
CA ILE A 28 21.60 17.19 10.62
C ILE A 28 20.92 17.23 11.99
N ASP A 29 19.67 17.67 12.03
CA ASP A 29 18.89 17.70 13.27
C ASP A 29 18.71 16.27 13.83
N ALA A 30 18.92 16.13 15.14
CA ALA A 30 18.75 14.85 15.84
C ALA A 30 17.28 14.44 15.98
N THR A 31 16.37 15.39 15.79
CA THR A 31 14.92 15.22 15.85
C THR A 31 14.28 15.70 14.56
N ILE A 32 13.20 15.07 14.17
CA ILE A 32 12.35 15.53 13.06
C ILE A 32 11.20 16.33 13.66
N ASP A 33 11.12 17.62 13.28
CA ASP A 33 9.97 18.44 13.64
C ASP A 33 8.77 18.03 12.78
N MET A 34 7.74 17.52 13.42
CA MET A 34 6.47 17.26 12.75
C MET A 34 5.66 18.55 12.70
N PRO A 35 5.02 18.86 11.56
CA PRO A 35 4.11 20.00 11.49
C PRO A 35 2.97 19.88 12.52
N ASP A 36 2.70 20.94 13.25
CA ASP A 36 1.67 20.98 14.32
C ASP A 36 0.23 20.78 13.79
N ASP A 37 0.03 20.96 12.48
CA ASP A 37 -1.26 20.85 11.80
C ASP A 37 -1.53 19.46 11.22
N GLU A 38 -0.63 18.50 11.41
CA GLU A 38 -0.78 17.13 10.90
C GLU A 38 -1.11 16.16 12.04
N THR A 39 -2.26 15.50 11.92
CA THR A 39 -2.74 14.53 12.92
C THR A 39 -2.62 13.09 12.44
N SER A 40 -2.43 12.86 11.14
CA SER A 40 -2.25 11.52 10.55
C SER A 40 -1.58 11.57 9.19
N LEU A 41 -0.97 10.45 8.79
CA LEU A 41 -0.43 10.29 7.44
C LEU A 41 -1.50 10.50 6.35
N LEU A 42 -2.74 10.13 6.64
CA LEU A 42 -3.86 10.33 5.69
C LEU A 42 -4.11 11.81 5.41
N GLU A 43 -3.98 12.70 6.40
CA GLU A 43 -4.16 14.14 6.19
C GLU A 43 -3.11 14.73 5.26
N VAL A 44 -1.87 14.27 5.37
CA VAL A 44 -0.79 14.64 4.44
C VAL A 44 -1.18 14.31 3.01
N PHE A 45 -1.67 13.09 2.77
CA PHE A 45 -2.11 12.68 1.43
C PHE A 45 -3.32 13.48 0.96
N GLU A 46 -4.35 13.65 1.78
CA GLU A 46 -5.57 14.40 1.41
C GLU A 46 -5.27 15.86 1.08
N ARG A 47 -4.36 16.51 1.81
CA ARG A 47 -3.87 17.84 1.50
C ARG A 47 -3.20 17.89 0.12
N ASN A 48 -2.35 16.92 -0.18
CA ASN A 48 -1.67 16.83 -1.47
C ASN A 48 -2.63 16.51 -2.63
N PHE A 49 -3.64 15.68 -2.42
CA PHE A 49 -4.68 15.43 -3.42
C PHE A 49 -5.43 16.70 -3.80
N ARG A 50 -5.80 17.53 -2.81
CA ARG A 50 -6.44 18.84 -3.05
C ARG A 50 -5.50 19.80 -3.77
N ARG A 51 -4.23 19.88 -3.35
CA ARG A 51 -3.25 20.83 -3.87
C ARG A 51 -2.79 20.51 -5.30
N TYR A 52 -2.61 19.24 -5.62
CA TYR A 52 -1.97 18.81 -6.86
C TYR A 52 -2.87 17.99 -7.78
N GLY A 53 -4.16 17.98 -7.58
CA GLY A 53 -5.13 17.08 -8.20
C GLY A 53 -4.93 16.77 -9.69
N LYS A 54 -4.60 17.78 -10.51
CA LYS A 54 -4.39 17.62 -11.96
C LYS A 54 -2.99 17.17 -12.36
N LYS A 55 -2.02 17.18 -11.44
CA LYS A 55 -0.65 16.77 -11.74
C LYS A 55 -0.54 15.24 -11.74
N PRO A 56 0.36 14.67 -12.55
CA PRO A 56 0.68 13.25 -12.45
C PRO A 56 1.29 12.96 -11.07
N ALA A 57 0.76 11.92 -10.41
CA ALA A 57 1.27 11.42 -9.13
C ALA A 57 2.28 10.29 -9.37
N TYR A 58 1.94 9.35 -10.25
CA TYR A 58 2.80 8.22 -10.60
C TYR A 58 2.79 7.97 -12.10
N ILE A 59 3.94 7.57 -12.63
CA ILE A 59 4.13 7.20 -14.03
C ILE A 59 4.78 5.82 -14.08
N CYS A 60 4.18 4.90 -14.83
CA CYS A 60 4.72 3.56 -15.04
C CYS A 60 4.41 3.10 -16.46
N MET A 61 5.41 2.54 -17.14
CA MET A 61 5.27 2.01 -18.49
C MET A 61 4.62 3.01 -19.48
N GLY A 62 4.87 4.32 -19.31
CA GLY A 62 4.31 5.38 -20.15
C GLY A 62 2.81 5.65 -19.96
N ALA A 63 2.20 5.12 -18.90
CA ALA A 63 0.91 5.54 -18.39
C ALA A 63 1.11 6.31 -17.09
N ALA A 64 0.22 7.25 -16.82
CA ALA A 64 0.26 8.06 -15.61
C ALA A 64 -1.10 8.01 -14.90
N ILE A 65 -1.07 8.12 -13.57
CA ILE A 65 -2.24 8.44 -12.76
C ILE A 65 -2.02 9.80 -12.11
N THR A 66 -3.04 10.64 -12.10
CA THR A 66 -3.04 11.94 -11.44
C THR A 66 -3.30 11.80 -9.93
N PHE A 67 -2.99 12.84 -9.15
CA PHE A 67 -3.35 12.89 -7.74
C PHE A 67 -4.87 12.75 -7.51
N LYS A 68 -5.70 13.30 -8.42
CA LYS A 68 -7.16 13.15 -8.36
C LYS A 68 -7.62 11.72 -8.59
N GLU A 69 -7.02 11.02 -9.55
CA GLU A 69 -7.33 9.61 -9.82
C GLU A 69 -6.84 8.72 -8.68
N LEU A 70 -5.67 9.02 -8.13
CA LEU A 70 -5.13 8.30 -6.98
C LEU A 70 -6.05 8.46 -5.75
N ASP A 71 -6.58 9.68 -5.49
CA ASP A 71 -7.59 9.91 -4.45
C ASP A 71 -8.84 9.06 -4.70
N LEU A 72 -9.37 9.07 -5.92
CA LEU A 72 -10.56 8.29 -6.28
C LEU A 72 -10.34 6.79 -6.09
N TYR A 73 -9.30 6.25 -6.69
CA TYR A 73 -9.03 4.81 -6.67
C TYR A 73 -8.67 4.30 -5.27
N SER A 74 -7.92 5.08 -4.49
CA SER A 74 -7.61 4.69 -3.10
C SER A 74 -8.86 4.70 -2.21
N ARG A 75 -9.85 5.58 -2.45
CA ARG A 75 -11.16 5.52 -1.77
C ARG A 75 -11.94 4.26 -2.15
N GLN A 76 -11.92 3.87 -3.43
CA GLN A 76 -12.59 2.65 -3.87
C GLN A 76 -11.97 1.40 -3.23
N ILE A 77 -10.64 1.31 -3.17
CA ILE A 77 -9.95 0.21 -2.48
C ILE A 77 -10.26 0.23 -0.98
N ALA A 78 -10.25 1.41 -0.32
CA ALA A 78 -10.60 1.52 1.09
C ALA A 78 -12.04 1.05 1.36
N SER A 79 -13.00 1.50 0.54
CA SER A 79 -14.40 1.07 0.62
C SER A 79 -14.54 -0.44 0.41
N TYR A 80 -13.85 -1.00 -0.58
CA TYR A 80 -13.81 -2.44 -0.81
C TYR A 80 -13.28 -3.20 0.42
N LEU A 81 -12.15 -2.78 1.00
CA LEU A 81 -11.58 -3.43 2.19
C LEU A 81 -12.54 -3.36 3.39
N GLN A 82 -13.21 -2.23 3.58
CA GLN A 82 -14.23 -2.08 4.63
C GLN A 82 -15.44 -2.99 4.39
N SER A 83 -15.85 -3.20 3.13
CA SER A 83 -16.95 -4.10 2.78
C SER A 83 -16.65 -5.59 3.05
N LEU A 84 -15.36 -5.95 3.19
CA LEU A 84 -14.93 -7.29 3.57
C LEU A 84 -15.05 -7.56 5.09
N GLY A 85 -15.46 -6.56 5.88
CA GLY A 85 -15.53 -6.66 7.33
C GLY A 85 -14.17 -6.62 8.02
N LEU A 86 -13.19 -5.97 7.38
CA LEU A 86 -11.89 -5.69 7.99
C LEU A 86 -11.97 -4.41 8.83
N ASP A 87 -11.35 -4.44 10.00
CA ASP A 87 -11.36 -3.37 10.97
C ASP A 87 -10.07 -2.52 10.93
N LYS A 88 -10.12 -1.33 11.55
CA LYS A 88 -8.93 -0.51 11.81
C LYS A 88 -7.86 -1.34 12.52
N GLY A 89 -6.61 -1.25 12.02
CA GLY A 89 -5.45 -1.99 12.54
C GLY A 89 -5.29 -3.40 11.97
N ASP A 90 -6.25 -3.89 11.18
CA ASP A 90 -6.07 -5.15 10.44
C ASP A 90 -4.96 -5.02 9.39
N LYS A 91 -4.21 -6.09 9.22
CA LYS A 91 -3.07 -6.10 8.32
C LYS A 91 -3.46 -6.62 6.95
N VAL A 92 -2.97 -5.92 5.92
CA VAL A 92 -3.20 -6.26 4.51
C VAL A 92 -1.85 -6.39 3.81
N ALA A 93 -1.55 -7.58 3.33
CA ALA A 93 -0.31 -7.86 2.61
C ALA A 93 -0.40 -7.40 1.16
N VAL A 94 0.71 -6.85 0.64
CA VAL A 94 0.82 -6.39 -0.74
C VAL A 94 2.09 -6.95 -1.37
N MET A 95 1.92 -7.92 -2.30
CA MET A 95 3.00 -8.59 -3.02
C MET A 95 2.98 -8.16 -4.49
N MET A 96 3.56 -7.01 -4.79
CA MET A 96 3.65 -6.49 -6.15
C MET A 96 4.87 -5.58 -6.34
N PRO A 97 5.41 -5.50 -7.56
CA PRO A 97 6.47 -4.55 -7.89
C PRO A 97 5.92 -3.12 -7.99
N ASN A 98 6.79 -2.15 -8.30
CA ASN A 98 6.44 -0.75 -8.50
C ASN A 98 5.63 -0.53 -9.79
N ILE A 99 4.35 -0.86 -9.76
CA ILE A 99 3.35 -0.65 -10.81
C ILE A 99 2.29 0.34 -10.34
N LEU A 100 1.44 0.85 -11.23
CA LEU A 100 0.44 1.88 -10.87
C LEU A 100 -0.57 1.41 -9.80
N GLN A 101 -0.82 0.12 -9.72
CA GLN A 101 -1.72 -0.46 -8.71
C GLN A 101 -1.15 -0.35 -7.29
N TYR A 102 0.19 -0.40 -7.13
CA TYR A 102 0.82 -0.37 -5.82
C TYR A 102 0.43 0.88 -5.00
N PRO A 103 0.64 2.12 -5.48
CA PRO A 103 0.25 3.30 -4.70
C PRO A 103 -1.25 3.40 -4.45
N VAL A 104 -2.08 2.90 -5.36
CA VAL A 104 -3.54 2.86 -5.19
C VAL A 104 -3.93 1.95 -4.03
N VAL A 105 -3.37 0.73 -4.00
CA VAL A 105 -3.62 -0.26 -2.94
C VAL A 105 -3.04 0.20 -1.62
N ALA A 106 -1.77 0.63 -1.60
CA ALA A 106 -1.11 1.09 -0.38
C ALA A 106 -1.88 2.24 0.29
N LEU A 107 -2.26 3.26 -0.49
CA LEU A 107 -3.05 4.37 0.03
C LEU A 107 -4.49 3.96 0.39
N GLY A 108 -5.07 2.99 -0.31
CA GLY A 108 -6.37 2.44 0.05
C GLY A 108 -6.36 1.75 1.41
N ILE A 109 -5.31 0.98 1.71
CA ILE A 109 -5.09 0.31 3.00
C ILE A 109 -4.95 1.34 4.13
N ILE A 110 -4.04 2.31 3.95
CA ILE A 110 -3.81 3.40 4.92
C ILE A 110 -5.10 4.20 5.14
N ARG A 111 -5.82 4.53 4.07
CA ARG A 111 -7.09 5.26 4.11
C ARG A 111 -8.18 4.49 4.88
N ALA A 112 -8.18 3.18 4.77
CA ALA A 112 -9.10 2.34 5.53
C ALA A 112 -8.72 2.19 7.03
N GLY A 113 -7.59 2.77 7.45
CA GLY A 113 -7.06 2.64 8.81
C GLY A 113 -6.42 1.28 9.08
N MET A 114 -6.05 0.58 8.02
CA MET A 114 -5.41 -0.74 8.09
C MET A 114 -3.90 -0.63 7.95
N VAL A 115 -3.19 -1.67 8.35
CA VAL A 115 -1.72 -1.74 8.32
C VAL A 115 -1.25 -2.35 7.00
N LEU A 116 -0.41 -1.62 6.27
CA LEU A 116 0.23 -2.08 5.05
C LEU A 116 1.40 -3.02 5.37
N VAL A 117 1.31 -4.27 4.93
CA VAL A 117 2.41 -5.25 5.01
C VAL A 117 3.02 -5.44 3.63
N ASN A 118 4.17 -4.83 3.39
CA ASN A 118 4.89 -5.01 2.14
C ASN A 118 5.56 -6.39 2.07
N VAL A 119 5.28 -7.14 1.00
CA VAL A 119 5.83 -8.46 0.74
C VAL A 119 6.75 -8.39 -0.48
N ASN A 120 7.97 -8.91 -0.34
CA ASN A 120 8.89 -8.97 -1.47
C ASN A 120 8.34 -9.88 -2.58
N PRO A 121 8.13 -9.37 -3.81
CA PRO A 121 7.64 -10.18 -4.93
C PRO A 121 8.53 -11.37 -5.31
N MET A 122 9.80 -11.35 -4.90
CA MET A 122 10.76 -12.43 -5.19
C MET A 122 10.80 -13.52 -4.12
N TYR A 123 9.94 -13.47 -3.12
CA TYR A 123 9.86 -14.53 -2.10
C TYR A 123 9.45 -15.86 -2.70
N THR A 124 10.04 -16.92 -2.16
CA THR A 124 9.58 -18.29 -2.34
C THR A 124 8.26 -18.52 -1.59
N SER A 125 7.57 -19.62 -1.89
CA SER A 125 6.33 -19.98 -1.18
C SER A 125 6.52 -20.15 0.33
N ARG A 126 7.70 -20.65 0.76
CA ARG A 126 8.06 -20.81 2.17
C ARG A 126 8.25 -19.44 2.87
N GLU A 127 8.97 -18.52 2.25
CA GLU A 127 9.18 -17.15 2.79
C GLU A 127 7.86 -16.39 2.86
N LEU A 128 7.01 -16.55 1.84
CA LEU A 128 5.67 -15.96 1.83
C LEU A 128 4.80 -16.53 2.95
N SER A 129 4.78 -17.86 3.13
CA SER A 129 4.09 -18.52 4.25
C SER A 129 4.51 -17.92 5.59
N HIS A 130 5.82 -17.81 5.83
CA HIS A 130 6.36 -17.26 7.07
C HIS A 130 5.88 -15.83 7.29
N GLN A 131 5.99 -14.97 6.28
CA GLN A 131 5.58 -13.56 6.42
C GLN A 131 4.07 -13.38 6.62
N LEU A 132 3.23 -14.17 5.93
CA LEU A 132 1.78 -14.09 6.09
C LEU A 132 1.35 -14.57 7.49
N HIS A 133 1.99 -15.63 7.98
CA HIS A 133 1.76 -16.15 9.33
C HIS A 133 2.19 -15.12 10.40
N ASP A 134 3.42 -14.63 10.32
CA ASP A 134 4.02 -13.71 11.29
C ASP A 134 3.28 -12.37 11.34
N SER A 135 2.94 -11.80 10.18
CA SER A 135 2.19 -10.54 10.13
C SER A 135 0.74 -10.69 10.58
N GLY A 136 0.15 -11.87 10.45
CA GLY A 136 -1.28 -12.08 10.67
C GLY A 136 -2.17 -11.33 9.68
N SER A 137 -1.69 -11.13 8.44
CA SER A 137 -2.43 -10.43 7.38
C SER A 137 -3.74 -11.13 7.05
N LYS A 138 -4.85 -10.37 7.02
CA LYS A 138 -6.20 -10.89 6.74
C LYS A 138 -6.57 -10.85 5.25
N ALA A 139 -5.91 -9.99 4.48
CA ALA A 139 -6.08 -9.89 3.03
C ALA A 139 -4.72 -9.80 2.34
N LEU A 140 -4.69 -10.19 1.06
CA LEU A 140 -3.51 -10.15 0.21
C LEU A 140 -3.86 -9.55 -1.15
N PHE A 141 -3.14 -8.50 -1.56
CA PHE A 141 -3.07 -8.05 -2.95
C PHE A 141 -1.80 -8.62 -3.60
N ILE A 142 -1.97 -9.32 -4.71
CA ILE A 142 -0.85 -10.01 -5.37
C ILE A 142 -0.93 -9.83 -6.89
N VAL A 143 0.22 -9.62 -7.55
CA VAL A 143 0.26 -9.66 -9.02
C VAL A 143 0.24 -11.10 -9.51
N GLU A 144 -0.52 -11.36 -10.57
CA GLU A 144 -0.74 -12.71 -11.11
C GLU A 144 0.55 -13.50 -11.42
N ASN A 145 1.66 -12.79 -11.67
CA ASN A 145 2.98 -13.37 -11.86
C ASN A 145 3.46 -14.21 -10.66
N PHE A 146 3.00 -13.86 -9.47
CA PHE A 146 3.36 -14.48 -8.20
C PHE A 146 2.22 -15.27 -7.57
N ALA A 147 1.07 -15.37 -8.26
CA ALA A 147 -0.11 -16.07 -7.75
C ALA A 147 0.17 -17.55 -7.48
N LYS A 148 1.04 -18.20 -8.28
CA LYS A 148 1.49 -19.57 -8.05
C LYS A 148 2.29 -19.70 -6.76
N THR A 149 3.13 -18.74 -6.42
CA THR A 149 3.88 -18.71 -5.15
C THR A 149 2.94 -18.71 -3.94
N TYR A 150 1.83 -17.97 -4.02
CA TYR A 150 0.80 -17.98 -2.97
C TYR A 150 -0.02 -19.30 -2.97
N GLU A 151 -0.36 -19.82 -4.13
CA GLU A 151 -1.03 -21.14 -4.23
C GLU A 151 -0.22 -22.24 -3.54
N ASP A 152 1.10 -22.25 -3.78
CA ASP A 152 2.04 -23.25 -3.24
C ASP A 152 2.48 -22.96 -1.79
N ALA A 153 2.04 -21.85 -1.19
CA ALA A 153 2.32 -21.56 0.21
C ALA A 153 1.54 -22.55 1.10
N GLU A 154 2.28 -23.29 1.95
CA GLU A 154 1.71 -24.29 2.84
C GLU A 154 0.82 -23.66 3.92
N ASP A 155 1.30 -22.58 4.53
CA ASP A 155 0.55 -21.78 5.49
C ASP A 155 0.24 -20.39 4.90
N LYS A 156 -1.02 -20.05 4.85
CA LYS A 156 -1.52 -18.78 4.37
C LYS A 156 -1.86 -17.80 5.51
N GLY A 157 -1.54 -18.17 6.74
CA GLY A 157 -1.84 -17.40 7.95
C GLY A 157 -3.33 -17.11 8.08
N ALA A 158 -3.65 -15.86 8.39
CA ALA A 158 -5.03 -15.39 8.57
C ALA A 158 -5.69 -14.87 7.28
N VAL A 159 -5.04 -15.02 6.10
CA VAL A 159 -5.54 -14.49 4.82
C VAL A 159 -6.83 -15.17 4.40
N LYS A 160 -7.91 -14.39 4.34
CA LYS A 160 -9.25 -14.82 3.88
C LYS A 160 -9.62 -14.24 2.52
N HIS A 161 -9.03 -13.11 2.16
CA HIS A 161 -9.36 -12.35 0.96
C HIS A 161 -8.12 -12.16 0.09
N VAL A 162 -8.21 -12.58 -1.16
CA VAL A 162 -7.11 -12.45 -2.13
C VAL A 162 -7.57 -11.63 -3.31
N VAL A 163 -6.83 -10.58 -3.63
CA VAL A 163 -7.06 -9.74 -4.81
C VAL A 163 -5.90 -9.93 -5.79
N VAL A 164 -6.22 -10.43 -6.98
CA VAL A 164 -5.23 -10.66 -8.04
C VAL A 164 -5.19 -9.47 -8.99
N CYS A 165 -4.01 -8.86 -9.12
CA CYS A 165 -3.74 -7.74 -10.02
C CYS A 165 -3.02 -8.24 -11.28
N LYS A 166 -3.36 -7.68 -12.44
CA LYS A 166 -2.61 -7.91 -13.69
C LYS A 166 -1.75 -6.69 -14.00
N LEU A 167 -0.56 -6.91 -14.58
CA LEU A 167 0.38 -5.83 -14.92
C LEU A 167 -0.26 -4.67 -15.70
N GLY A 168 -1.18 -5.00 -16.60
CA GLY A 168 -1.85 -4.04 -17.48
C GLY A 168 -3.12 -3.39 -16.93
N ASP A 169 -3.56 -3.69 -15.70
CA ASP A 169 -4.88 -3.26 -15.20
C ASP A 169 -5.08 -1.75 -15.21
N MET A 170 -4.03 -0.96 -14.99
CA MET A 170 -4.08 0.50 -14.97
C MET A 170 -3.36 1.17 -16.16
N LEU A 171 -3.06 0.44 -17.24
CA LEU A 171 -2.40 0.96 -18.42
C LEU A 171 -3.36 1.40 -19.55
N GLY A 172 -4.66 1.48 -19.25
CA GLY A 172 -5.70 1.70 -20.24
C GLY A 172 -6.10 0.42 -20.99
N LEU A 173 -7.22 0.48 -21.71
CA LEU A 173 -7.84 -0.74 -22.30
C LEU A 173 -6.91 -1.43 -23.29
N LEU A 174 -6.46 -0.73 -24.33
CA LEU A 174 -5.67 -1.34 -25.43
C LEU A 174 -4.29 -1.77 -24.92
N LYS A 175 -3.54 -0.85 -24.33
CA LYS A 175 -2.18 -1.10 -23.84
C LYS A 175 -2.18 -2.16 -22.73
N GLY A 176 -3.10 -2.08 -21.80
CA GLY A 176 -3.24 -3.05 -20.71
C GLY A 176 -3.50 -4.45 -21.24
N THR A 177 -4.40 -4.60 -22.22
CA THR A 177 -4.69 -5.89 -22.87
C THR A 177 -3.44 -6.46 -23.55
N VAL A 178 -2.74 -5.65 -24.34
CA VAL A 178 -1.52 -6.08 -25.04
C VAL A 178 -0.44 -6.52 -24.02
N ILE A 179 -0.22 -5.74 -22.95
CA ILE A 179 0.77 -6.08 -21.92
C ILE A 179 0.38 -7.39 -21.20
N ASN A 180 -0.88 -7.58 -20.85
CA ASN A 180 -1.34 -8.81 -20.18
C ASN A 180 -1.19 -10.04 -21.08
N LEU A 181 -1.53 -9.93 -22.37
CA LEU A 181 -1.33 -11.01 -23.33
C LEU A 181 0.15 -11.31 -23.54
N ALA A 182 0.97 -10.27 -23.70
CA ALA A 182 2.42 -10.44 -23.85
C ALA A 182 3.05 -11.10 -22.62
N ALA A 183 2.68 -10.69 -21.41
CA ALA A 183 3.18 -11.29 -20.17
C ALA A 183 2.81 -12.78 -20.08
N ARG A 184 1.59 -13.14 -20.45
CA ARG A 184 1.08 -14.51 -20.36
C ARG A 184 1.60 -15.42 -21.46
N TYR A 185 1.48 -15.02 -22.72
CA TYR A 185 1.71 -15.92 -23.88
C TYR A 185 3.07 -15.76 -24.53
N VAL A 186 3.62 -14.53 -24.57
CA VAL A 186 4.91 -14.26 -25.23
C VAL A 186 6.07 -14.42 -24.26
N LYS A 187 6.00 -13.76 -23.10
CA LYS A 187 7.06 -13.80 -22.08
C LYS A 187 6.93 -14.98 -21.13
N LYS A 188 5.78 -15.65 -21.10
CA LYS A 188 5.48 -16.77 -20.22
C LYS A 188 5.83 -16.48 -18.76
N MET A 189 5.58 -15.26 -18.30
CA MET A 189 5.92 -14.79 -16.95
C MET A 189 4.87 -15.18 -15.90
N ILE A 190 3.77 -15.80 -16.31
CA ILE A 190 2.65 -16.16 -15.45
C ILE A 190 2.52 -17.67 -15.46
N PRO A 191 3.02 -18.36 -14.42
CA PRO A 191 2.79 -19.80 -14.23
C PRO A 191 1.28 -20.10 -14.14
N ALA A 192 0.89 -21.31 -14.49
CA ALA A 192 -0.49 -21.75 -14.25
C ALA A 192 -0.77 -21.79 -12.75
N TYR A 193 -1.86 -21.18 -12.32
CA TYR A 193 -2.33 -21.15 -10.94
C TYR A 193 -3.84 -21.27 -10.86
N SER A 194 -4.34 -21.67 -9.70
CA SER A 194 -5.76 -21.78 -9.38
C SER A 194 -6.05 -21.10 -8.04
N LEU A 195 -6.72 -19.96 -8.09
CA LEU A 195 -7.21 -19.20 -6.94
C LEU A 195 -8.71 -18.89 -7.13
N PRO A 196 -9.58 -19.90 -7.01
CA PRO A 196 -10.99 -19.81 -7.44
C PRO A 196 -11.80 -18.78 -6.62
N HIS A 197 -11.37 -18.45 -5.41
CA HIS A 197 -12.04 -17.47 -4.53
C HIS A 197 -11.38 -16.10 -4.54
N SER A 198 -10.46 -15.84 -5.48
CA SER A 198 -9.83 -14.52 -5.59
C SER A 198 -10.73 -13.54 -6.33
N THR A 199 -10.66 -12.27 -5.93
CA THR A 199 -11.28 -11.13 -6.61
C THR A 199 -10.25 -10.52 -7.58
N SER A 200 -10.67 -10.07 -8.75
CA SER A 200 -9.77 -9.30 -9.62
C SER A 200 -9.61 -7.86 -9.13
N PHE A 201 -8.45 -7.24 -9.38
CA PHE A 201 -8.22 -5.84 -9.00
C PHE A 201 -9.27 -4.88 -9.59
N LYS A 202 -9.68 -5.10 -10.85
CA LYS A 202 -10.72 -4.30 -11.50
C LYS A 202 -12.08 -4.46 -10.83
N GLU A 203 -12.40 -5.66 -10.39
CA GLU A 203 -13.62 -5.93 -9.62
C GLU A 203 -13.55 -5.23 -8.26
N ALA A 204 -12.43 -5.34 -7.53
CA ALA A 204 -12.24 -4.65 -6.26
C ALA A 204 -12.38 -3.12 -6.39
N LEU A 205 -11.90 -2.51 -7.50
CA LEU A 205 -12.11 -1.10 -7.79
C LEU A 205 -13.56 -0.73 -8.10
N SER A 206 -14.33 -1.63 -8.74
CA SER A 206 -15.67 -1.33 -9.20
C SER A 206 -16.79 -1.79 -8.26
N LYS A 207 -16.48 -2.71 -7.33
CA LYS A 207 -17.48 -3.37 -6.47
C LYS A 207 -18.15 -2.38 -5.51
N GLU A 208 -17.35 -1.46 -4.97
CA GLU A 208 -17.84 -0.44 -4.06
C GLU A 208 -17.62 0.96 -4.61
N SER A 209 -18.57 1.84 -4.32
CA SER A 209 -18.41 3.25 -4.68
C SER A 209 -17.38 3.95 -3.77
N ALA A 210 -16.62 4.86 -4.33
CA ALA A 210 -15.76 5.75 -3.53
C ALA A 210 -16.55 6.59 -2.50
N SER A 211 -17.85 6.79 -2.72
CA SER A 211 -18.74 7.49 -1.76
C SER A 211 -19.18 6.62 -0.59
N ALA A 212 -19.04 5.29 -0.68
CA ALA A 212 -19.30 4.39 0.44
C ALA A 212 -18.16 4.31 1.45
N TYR A 213 -17.00 4.84 1.10
CA TYR A 213 -15.84 4.93 2.01
C TYR A 213 -16.17 5.72 3.27
N GLN A 214 -15.92 5.11 4.41
CA GLN A 214 -16.04 5.74 5.73
C GLN A 214 -14.65 6.07 6.25
N ARG A 215 -14.38 7.38 6.45
CA ARG A 215 -13.09 7.83 6.96
C ARG A 215 -12.93 7.41 8.42
N PRO A 216 -11.93 6.55 8.75
CA PRO A 216 -11.67 6.21 10.14
C PRO A 216 -11.04 7.39 10.89
N ASP A 217 -11.17 7.39 12.20
CA ASP A 217 -10.41 8.30 13.07
C ASP A 217 -8.98 7.77 13.21
N LEU A 218 -8.01 8.54 12.66
CA LEU A 218 -6.60 8.20 12.62
C LEU A 218 -5.77 9.30 13.26
N ASN A 219 -4.73 8.90 13.96
CA ASN A 219 -3.77 9.79 14.61
C ASN A 219 -2.32 9.33 14.38
N LEU A 220 -1.35 10.12 14.83
CA LEU A 220 0.09 9.86 14.62
C LEU A 220 0.61 8.59 15.31
N SER A 221 -0.12 8.04 16.27
CA SER A 221 0.26 6.79 16.95
C SER A 221 -0.25 5.54 16.24
N ASP A 222 -1.14 5.68 15.26
CA ASP A 222 -1.63 4.55 14.48
C ASP A 222 -0.54 4.02 13.54
N VAL A 223 -0.42 2.70 13.48
CA VAL A 223 0.50 2.02 12.54
C VAL A 223 -0.12 2.02 11.14
N ALA A 224 0.70 2.40 10.15
CA ALA A 224 0.29 2.50 8.75
C ALA A 224 0.79 1.33 7.88
#